data_4aa0c9a2e52bef8b343c2d5c349991c8
#
_entry.id   4aa0c9a2e52bef8b343c2d5c349991c8
#
_cell.length_a   1.000
_cell.length_b   1.000
_cell.length_c   1.000
_cell.angle_alpha   90.00
_cell.angle_beta   90.00
_cell.angle_gamma   90.00
#
_symmetry.space_group_name_H-M   'P 1'
#
loop_
_entity.id
_entity.type
_entity.pdbx_description
1 polymer ?
#
loop_
_entity_poly.entity_id
_entity_poly.type
_entity_poly.pdbx_seq_one_letter_code
_entity_poly.pdbx_strand_id
1 'polypeptide(L)'
;VTTSTGGIARIIEGCLMSLELRNVMKSYRDPGGGRVAVLNVADFKMAAGEQVVLIGSSGGGKTTLLNVIAGITTADSGEVVISGTNICRLSEASRDRFRAERVGYVFQTFNLLAAFTALENVLLGMSFGGQKSDRGRATKLLERVGLGHRLHHRPAQMSVGEQQRTSVARALANTPRLLLADEPTANVDAANQQTVLQLLRESCRENNVALLLVTHAPEVAAQFDRIEKLADFNRPVTDNVQAGDSQTMYA
;
A
#
# COMPACT_ATOMS: atom_id res chain seq x y z
N VAL A 1 35.42 12.35 31.02
CA VAL A 1 35.34 11.71 29.70
C VAL A 1 33.89 11.25 29.56
N THR A 2 33.03 12.12 29.05
CA THR A 2 31.63 11.82 28.75
C THR A 2 31.53 11.53 27.26
N THR A 3 31.41 10.27 26.91
CA THR A 3 31.17 9.79 25.53
C THR A 3 29.75 10.11 25.10
N SER A 4 29.63 10.96 24.09
CA SER A 4 28.39 11.36 23.41
C SER A 4 27.81 10.15 22.65
N THR A 5 26.85 9.46 23.26
CA THR A 5 26.08 8.36 22.66
C THR A 5 24.85 8.85 21.86
N GLY A 6 24.60 10.16 21.83
CA GLY A 6 23.40 10.74 21.21
C GLY A 6 23.45 10.94 19.70
N GLY A 7 24.61 10.89 19.05
CA GLY A 7 24.77 11.16 17.62
C GLY A 7 24.57 9.91 16.74
N ILE A 8 24.95 8.76 17.24
CA ILE A 8 24.89 7.48 16.46
C ILE A 8 23.45 6.95 16.40
N ALA A 9 22.67 7.12 17.47
CA ALA A 9 21.26 6.70 17.52
C ALA A 9 20.38 7.42 16.49
N ARG A 10 20.62 8.74 16.26
CA ARG A 10 19.86 9.53 15.28
C ARG A 10 20.17 9.17 13.81
N ILE A 11 21.39 8.71 13.53
CA ILE A 11 21.79 8.26 12.18
C ILE A 11 21.21 6.89 11.88
N ILE A 12 21.06 6.04 12.89
CA ILE A 12 20.48 4.70 12.77
C ILE A 12 18.95 4.79 12.57
N GLU A 13 18.24 5.69 13.26
CA GLU A 13 16.80 5.90 13.07
C GLU A 13 16.44 6.38 11.65
N GLY A 14 17.22 7.27 11.03
CA GLY A 14 16.95 7.78 9.67
C GLY A 14 17.14 6.75 8.54
N CYS A 15 17.92 5.68 8.77
CA CYS A 15 18.25 4.67 7.76
C CYS A 15 17.38 3.41 7.84
N LEU A 16 16.65 3.22 8.93
CA LEU A 16 15.88 2.00 9.25
C LEU A 16 14.37 2.10 8.99
N MET A 17 13.85 3.30 8.71
CA MET A 17 12.41 3.48 8.49
C MET A 17 12.04 3.32 7.01
N SER A 18 11.11 2.42 6.73
CA SER A 18 10.53 2.26 5.39
C SER A 18 9.38 3.22 5.13
N LEU A 19 8.60 3.57 6.15
CA LEU A 19 7.46 4.47 6.04
C LEU A 19 7.34 5.34 7.30
N GLU A 20 7.11 6.63 7.08
CA GLU A 20 6.72 7.58 8.13
C GLU A 20 5.61 8.49 7.61
N LEU A 21 4.54 8.59 8.36
CA LEU A 21 3.45 9.56 8.15
C LEU A 21 3.51 10.59 9.27
N ARG A 22 3.42 11.88 8.93
CA ARG A 22 3.45 12.97 9.91
C ARG A 22 2.37 13.99 9.58
N ASN A 23 1.36 14.14 10.46
CA ASN A 23 0.25 15.09 10.34
C ASN A 23 -0.45 14.99 8.96
N VAL A 24 -0.65 13.78 8.46
CA VAL A 24 -1.23 13.53 7.14
C VAL A 24 -2.74 13.71 7.18
N MET A 25 -3.23 14.65 6.39
CA MET A 25 -4.66 14.91 6.26
C MET A 25 -5.14 14.68 4.83
N LYS A 26 -6.34 14.15 4.70
CA LYS A 26 -7.04 14.00 3.42
C LYS A 26 -8.54 14.15 3.59
N SER A 27 -9.13 15.00 2.77
CA SER A 27 -10.58 15.22 2.69
C SER A 27 -11.06 15.14 1.24
N TYR A 28 -12.32 14.82 1.06
CA TYR A 28 -13.00 14.83 -0.23
C TYR A 28 -14.19 15.78 -0.19
N ARG A 29 -14.58 16.26 -1.36
CA ARG A 29 -15.82 17.04 -1.50
C ARG A 29 -17.01 16.10 -1.37
N ASP A 30 -17.95 16.47 -0.53
CA ASP A 30 -19.26 15.82 -0.45
C ASP A 30 -20.17 16.33 -1.58
N PRO A 31 -21.03 15.49 -2.19
CA PRO A 31 -22.05 15.92 -3.12
C PRO A 31 -22.94 17.07 -2.61
N GLY A 32 -23.15 17.15 -1.29
CA GLY A 32 -23.87 18.23 -0.61
C GLY A 32 -23.09 19.55 -0.47
N GLY A 33 -21.87 19.67 -1.05
CA GLY A 33 -21.06 20.90 -1.06
C GLY A 33 -20.11 21.07 0.12
N GLY A 34 -20.13 20.15 1.11
CA GLY A 34 -19.20 20.11 2.24
C GLY A 34 -17.86 19.43 1.91
N ARG A 35 -16.99 19.34 2.92
CA ARG A 35 -15.78 18.50 2.89
C ARG A 35 -15.89 17.42 3.96
N VAL A 36 -15.62 16.18 3.58
CA VAL A 36 -15.55 15.05 4.50
C VAL A 36 -14.08 14.69 4.71
N ALA A 37 -13.59 14.87 5.93
CA ALA A 37 -12.26 14.42 6.31
C ALA A 37 -12.26 12.89 6.39
N VAL A 38 -11.35 12.25 5.66
CA VAL A 38 -11.18 10.80 5.64
C VAL A 38 -9.92 10.39 6.39
N LEU A 39 -8.86 11.18 6.28
CA LEU A 39 -7.62 10.96 7.02
C LEU A 39 -7.27 12.17 7.86
N ASN A 40 -6.86 11.89 9.09
CA ASN A 40 -6.17 12.79 10.01
C ASN A 40 -5.24 11.94 10.88
N VAL A 41 -4.06 11.63 10.32
CA VAL A 41 -3.05 10.75 10.90
C VAL A 41 -1.93 11.62 11.48
N ALA A 42 -1.82 11.66 12.81
CA ALA A 42 -0.79 12.46 13.48
C ALA A 42 0.61 11.90 13.26
N ASP A 43 0.79 10.59 13.52
CA ASP A 43 2.07 9.88 13.33
C ASP A 43 1.79 8.40 13.09
N PHE A 44 2.55 7.81 12.14
CA PHE A 44 2.59 6.36 11.93
C PHE A 44 3.95 6.01 11.32
N LYS A 45 4.57 4.92 11.80
CA LYS A 45 5.90 4.53 11.35
C LYS A 45 6.01 3.03 11.15
N MET A 46 6.82 2.64 10.16
CA MET A 46 7.21 1.24 9.92
C MET A 46 8.71 1.17 9.68
N ALA A 47 9.35 0.21 10.33
CA ALA A 47 10.76 -0.10 10.09
C ALA A 47 10.99 -0.81 8.75
N ALA A 48 12.23 -0.89 8.31
CA ALA A 48 12.62 -1.68 7.14
C ALA A 48 12.37 -3.17 7.41
N GLY A 49 11.73 -3.85 6.42
CA GLY A 49 11.38 -5.26 6.52
C GLY A 49 10.24 -5.59 7.48
N GLU A 50 9.68 -4.61 8.18
CA GLU A 50 8.56 -4.83 9.10
C GLU A 50 7.29 -5.20 8.35
N GLN A 51 6.51 -6.12 8.93
CA GLN A 51 5.22 -6.54 8.39
C GLN A 51 4.11 -6.12 9.33
N VAL A 52 3.27 -5.21 8.88
CA VAL A 52 2.17 -4.65 9.66
C VAL A 52 0.86 -4.96 8.97
N VAL A 53 -0.13 -5.42 9.73
CA VAL A 53 -1.50 -5.50 9.26
C VAL A 53 -2.32 -4.35 9.84
N LEU A 54 -3.08 -3.70 8.98
CA LEU A 54 -3.99 -2.62 9.32
C LEU A 54 -5.43 -3.12 9.21
N ILE A 55 -6.14 -3.09 10.33
CA ILE A 55 -7.56 -3.45 10.38
C ILE A 55 -8.44 -2.22 10.58
N GLY A 56 -9.70 -2.32 10.15
CA GLY A 56 -10.69 -1.25 10.35
C GLY A 56 -11.98 -1.53 9.58
N SER A 57 -13.04 -0.80 9.91
CA SER A 57 -14.34 -0.92 9.28
C SER A 57 -14.30 -0.62 7.77
N SER A 58 -15.22 -1.17 7.02
CA SER A 58 -15.43 -0.77 5.62
C SER A 58 -15.76 0.73 5.56
N GLY A 59 -15.21 1.44 4.56
CA GLY A 59 -15.36 2.89 4.44
C GLY A 59 -14.51 3.72 5.42
N GLY A 60 -13.76 3.11 6.34
CA GLY A 60 -12.95 3.82 7.36
C GLY A 60 -11.69 4.53 6.84
N GLY A 61 -11.46 4.59 5.52
CA GLY A 61 -10.32 5.32 4.93
C GLY A 61 -9.07 4.47 4.66
N LYS A 62 -9.12 3.13 4.83
CA LYS A 62 -7.97 2.24 4.63
C LYS A 62 -7.36 2.33 3.23
N THR A 63 -8.19 2.16 2.20
CA THR A 63 -7.77 2.31 0.78
C THR A 63 -7.28 3.72 0.48
N THR A 64 -7.92 4.74 1.07
CA THR A 64 -7.47 6.13 0.95
C THR A 64 -6.07 6.30 1.54
N LEU A 65 -5.81 5.72 2.71
CA LEU A 65 -4.49 5.75 3.35
C LEU A 65 -3.45 5.09 2.45
N LEU A 66 -3.71 3.90 1.94
CA LEU A 66 -2.80 3.21 1.01
C LEU A 66 -2.54 4.04 -0.25
N ASN A 67 -3.58 4.66 -0.84
CA ASN A 67 -3.44 5.50 -2.02
C ASN A 67 -2.62 6.77 -1.75
N VAL A 68 -2.73 7.35 -0.55
CA VAL A 68 -1.92 8.50 -0.12
C VAL A 68 -0.47 8.06 0.08
N ILE A 69 -0.23 6.93 0.74
CA ILE A 69 1.12 6.37 0.92
C ILE A 69 1.76 6.04 -0.44
N ALA A 70 1.00 5.46 -1.37
CA ALA A 70 1.49 5.16 -2.72
C ALA A 70 1.70 6.43 -3.58
N GLY A 71 1.24 7.60 -3.14
CA GLY A 71 1.27 8.83 -3.93
C GLY A 71 0.34 8.80 -5.15
N ILE A 72 -0.65 7.90 -5.17
CA ILE A 72 -1.74 7.87 -6.17
C ILE A 72 -2.68 9.04 -5.90
N THR A 73 -2.96 9.28 -4.61
CA THR A 73 -3.74 10.43 -4.13
C THR A 73 -2.82 11.34 -3.33
N THR A 74 -2.84 12.64 -3.61
CA THR A 74 -2.05 13.61 -2.86
C THR A 74 -2.72 13.90 -1.51
N ALA A 75 -1.94 13.92 -0.43
CA ALA A 75 -2.40 14.43 0.87
C ALA A 75 -2.74 15.92 0.76
N ASP A 76 -3.72 16.40 1.52
CA ASP A 76 -4.06 17.82 1.60
C ASP A 76 -3.03 18.58 2.44
N SER A 77 -2.44 17.91 3.45
CA SER A 77 -1.33 18.41 4.26
C SER A 77 -0.53 17.27 4.90
N GLY A 78 0.59 17.59 5.52
CA GLY A 78 1.47 16.65 6.20
C GLY A 78 2.56 16.08 5.30
N GLU A 79 3.23 15.06 5.80
CA GLU A 79 4.36 14.43 5.13
C GLU A 79 4.19 12.92 5.05
N VAL A 80 4.47 12.37 3.87
CA VAL A 80 4.61 10.93 3.64
C VAL A 80 6.05 10.67 3.23
N VAL A 81 6.81 10.03 4.12
CA VAL A 81 8.23 9.75 3.92
C VAL A 81 8.42 8.25 3.70
N ILE A 82 8.94 7.87 2.54
CA ILE A 82 9.25 6.48 2.20
C ILE A 82 10.76 6.36 1.98
N SER A 83 11.40 5.52 2.78
CA SER A 83 12.87 5.32 2.74
C SER A 83 13.64 6.64 2.71
N GLY A 84 13.25 7.58 3.56
CA GLY A 84 13.88 8.90 3.71
C GLY A 84 13.45 9.96 2.69
N THR A 85 12.61 9.62 1.71
CA THR A 85 12.13 10.57 0.69
C THR A 85 10.70 11.02 1.00
N ASN A 86 10.48 12.33 1.19
CA ASN A 86 9.13 12.89 1.33
C ASN A 86 8.46 13.02 -0.04
N ILE A 87 7.50 12.13 -0.33
CA ILE A 87 6.83 12.07 -1.64
C ILE A 87 5.85 13.22 -1.86
N CYS A 88 5.39 13.89 -0.78
CA CYS A 88 4.50 15.05 -0.89
C CYS A 88 5.21 16.26 -1.52
N ARG A 89 6.54 16.31 -1.47
CA ARG A 89 7.36 17.39 -2.05
C ARG A 89 7.80 17.14 -3.50
N LEU A 90 7.52 15.95 -4.02
CA LEU A 90 7.88 15.58 -5.39
C LEU A 90 6.86 16.15 -6.39
N SER A 91 7.34 16.53 -7.58
CA SER A 91 6.46 16.77 -8.73
C SER A 91 5.73 15.47 -9.11
N GLU A 92 4.60 15.57 -9.80
CA GLU A 92 3.81 14.40 -10.21
C GLU A 92 4.67 13.37 -10.97
N ALA A 93 5.42 13.79 -11.97
CA ALA A 93 6.30 12.90 -12.73
C ALA A 93 7.39 12.24 -11.87
N SER A 94 7.97 12.99 -10.90
CA SER A 94 8.97 12.42 -9.97
C SER A 94 8.35 11.45 -8.99
N ARG A 95 7.13 11.73 -8.52
CA ARG A 95 6.37 10.86 -7.63
C ARG A 95 5.98 9.56 -8.32
N ASP A 96 5.55 9.62 -9.58
CA ASP A 96 5.20 8.44 -10.39
C ASP A 96 6.41 7.53 -10.60
N ARG A 97 7.57 8.12 -10.92
CA ARG A 97 8.83 7.37 -11.04
C ARG A 97 9.22 6.75 -9.70
N PHE A 98 9.18 7.52 -8.61
CA PHE A 98 9.48 7.04 -7.27
C PHE A 98 8.58 5.87 -6.88
N ARG A 99 7.26 5.99 -7.11
CA ARG A 99 6.29 4.90 -6.88
C ARG A 99 6.68 3.66 -7.65
N ALA A 100 6.93 3.77 -8.93
CA ALA A 100 7.29 2.65 -9.78
C ALA A 100 8.57 1.92 -9.33
N GLU A 101 9.54 2.66 -8.78
CA GLU A 101 10.82 2.11 -8.32
C GLU A 101 10.78 1.55 -6.90
N ARG A 102 9.99 2.15 -5.99
CA ARG A 102 10.11 1.94 -4.55
C ARG A 102 8.90 1.34 -3.89
N VAL A 103 7.72 1.41 -4.52
CA VAL A 103 6.46 0.94 -3.95
C VAL A 103 5.85 -0.15 -4.81
N GLY A 104 5.63 -1.32 -4.23
CA GLY A 104 4.77 -2.34 -4.81
C GLY A 104 3.33 -2.14 -4.32
N TYR A 105 2.35 -2.41 -5.17
CA TYR A 105 0.95 -2.33 -4.78
C TYR A 105 0.18 -3.56 -5.27
N VAL A 106 -0.42 -4.29 -4.33
CA VAL A 106 -1.36 -5.39 -4.60
C VAL A 106 -2.75 -4.89 -4.32
N PHE A 107 -3.55 -4.75 -5.37
CA PHE A 107 -4.92 -4.23 -5.30
C PHE A 107 -5.92 -5.34 -4.98
N GLN A 108 -7.04 -4.99 -4.39
CA GLN A 108 -8.16 -5.89 -4.13
C GLN A 108 -8.71 -6.51 -5.43
N THR A 109 -8.76 -5.75 -6.52
CA THR A 109 -9.25 -6.16 -7.85
C THR A 109 -8.10 -6.38 -8.82
N PHE A 110 -7.08 -7.09 -8.49
CA PHE A 110 -5.89 -7.50 -9.26
C PHE A 110 -5.31 -6.45 -10.22
N ASN A 111 -6.12 -5.66 -10.91
CA ASN A 111 -5.79 -4.63 -11.90
C ASN A 111 -4.80 -5.13 -12.97
N LEU A 112 -4.97 -6.39 -13.41
CA LEU A 112 -4.22 -6.94 -14.53
C LEU A 112 -4.76 -6.37 -15.85
N LEU A 113 -3.85 -6.10 -16.79
CA LEU A 113 -4.24 -5.70 -18.13
C LEU A 113 -4.71 -6.93 -18.89
N ALA A 114 -6.00 -6.96 -19.24
CA ALA A 114 -6.68 -8.10 -19.84
C ALA A 114 -6.08 -8.52 -21.20
N ALA A 115 -5.51 -7.56 -21.95
CA ALA A 115 -4.88 -7.82 -23.25
C ALA A 115 -3.50 -8.49 -23.13
N PHE A 116 -2.86 -8.42 -21.95
CA PHE A 116 -1.51 -8.91 -21.70
C PHE A 116 -1.52 -10.25 -21.01
N THR A 117 -0.53 -11.09 -21.33
CA THR A 117 -0.25 -12.35 -20.63
C THR A 117 0.25 -12.09 -19.21
N ALA A 118 0.35 -13.13 -18.37
CA ALA A 118 0.93 -13.04 -17.04
C ALA A 118 2.36 -12.44 -17.09
N LEU A 119 3.19 -12.95 -18.01
CA LEU A 119 4.55 -12.46 -18.18
C LEU A 119 4.60 -10.99 -18.62
N GLU A 120 3.76 -10.59 -19.56
CA GLU A 120 3.69 -9.21 -20.04
C GLU A 120 3.18 -8.24 -18.95
N ASN A 121 2.24 -8.65 -18.11
CA ASN A 121 1.80 -7.87 -16.94
C ASN A 121 2.96 -7.59 -15.96
N VAL A 122 3.82 -8.59 -15.71
CA VAL A 122 5.00 -8.41 -14.84
C VAL A 122 6.06 -7.54 -15.52
N LEU A 123 6.35 -7.77 -16.80
CA LEU A 123 7.29 -6.96 -17.59
C LEU A 123 6.87 -5.50 -17.68
N LEU A 124 5.59 -5.22 -17.83
CA LEU A 124 5.06 -3.87 -17.81
C LEU A 124 5.31 -3.19 -16.45
N GLY A 125 5.11 -3.91 -15.33
CA GLY A 125 5.47 -3.40 -14.01
C GLY A 125 6.93 -2.98 -13.93
N MET A 126 7.84 -3.76 -14.54
CA MET A 126 9.27 -3.42 -14.59
C MET A 126 9.57 -2.18 -15.44
N SER A 127 8.86 -1.99 -16.55
CA SER A 127 9.14 -0.92 -17.50
C SER A 127 8.99 0.50 -16.92
N PHE A 128 8.14 0.67 -15.92
CA PHE A 128 7.94 1.94 -15.23
C PHE A 128 9.02 2.28 -14.19
N GLY A 129 9.81 1.31 -13.75
CA GLY A 129 10.87 1.49 -12.74
C GLY A 129 12.20 2.02 -13.30
N GLY A 130 12.24 2.48 -14.55
CA GLY A 130 13.44 3.08 -15.16
C GLY A 130 14.55 2.09 -15.50
N GLN A 131 14.41 0.83 -15.16
CA GLN A 131 15.34 -0.24 -15.55
C GLN A 131 14.84 -0.96 -16.81
N LYS A 132 15.75 -1.57 -17.54
CA LYS A 132 15.35 -2.44 -18.66
C LYS A 132 14.52 -3.61 -18.13
N SER A 133 13.39 -3.87 -18.79
CA SER A 133 12.55 -5.02 -18.49
C SER A 133 13.37 -6.30 -18.66
N ASP A 134 13.48 -7.10 -17.62
CA ASP A 134 14.21 -8.36 -17.59
C ASP A 134 13.23 -9.53 -17.64
N ARG A 135 13.15 -10.18 -18.84
CA ARG A 135 12.28 -11.34 -19.05
C ARG A 135 12.66 -12.52 -18.15
N GLY A 136 13.96 -12.75 -17.93
CA GLY A 136 14.42 -13.86 -17.08
C GLY A 136 13.97 -13.66 -15.64
N ARG A 137 14.09 -12.44 -15.12
CA ARG A 137 13.62 -12.08 -13.79
C ARG A 137 12.10 -12.15 -13.68
N ALA A 138 11.36 -11.66 -14.67
CA ALA A 138 9.90 -11.75 -14.70
C ALA A 138 9.42 -13.21 -14.68
N THR A 139 10.09 -14.09 -15.46
CA THR A 139 9.83 -15.53 -15.46
C THR A 139 10.07 -16.14 -14.08
N LYS A 140 11.22 -15.87 -13.45
CA LYS A 140 11.53 -16.36 -12.09
C LYS A 140 10.52 -15.90 -11.04
N LEU A 141 10.04 -14.66 -11.14
CA LEU A 141 8.99 -14.18 -10.22
C LEU A 141 7.67 -14.96 -10.41
N LEU A 142 7.28 -15.24 -11.64
CA LEU A 142 6.09 -16.04 -11.92
C LEU A 142 6.26 -17.52 -11.51
N GLU A 143 7.43 -18.10 -11.72
CA GLU A 143 7.75 -19.45 -11.23
C GLU A 143 7.66 -19.52 -9.71
N ARG A 144 8.18 -18.49 -9.00
CA ARG A 144 8.14 -18.40 -7.55
C ARG A 144 6.72 -18.34 -6.99
N VAL A 145 5.79 -17.68 -7.68
CA VAL A 145 4.36 -17.68 -7.30
C VAL A 145 3.59 -18.89 -7.86
N GLY A 146 4.29 -19.91 -8.36
CA GLY A 146 3.71 -21.16 -8.88
C GLY A 146 3.05 -21.03 -10.25
N LEU A 147 3.43 -20.03 -11.06
CA LEU A 147 2.83 -19.73 -12.36
C LEU A 147 3.77 -19.93 -13.55
N GLY A 148 4.85 -20.72 -13.41
CA GLY A 148 5.76 -21.02 -14.50
C GLY A 148 5.09 -21.67 -15.71
N HIS A 149 4.03 -22.44 -15.48
CA HIS A 149 3.21 -23.08 -16.54
C HIS A 149 2.17 -22.13 -17.16
N ARG A 150 2.00 -20.89 -16.63
CA ARG A 150 0.99 -19.89 -17.02
C ARG A 150 1.57 -18.64 -17.66
N LEU A 151 2.85 -18.57 -17.95
CA LEU A 151 3.55 -17.37 -18.45
C LEU A 151 2.83 -16.67 -19.61
N HIS A 152 2.28 -17.44 -20.52
CA HIS A 152 1.64 -16.96 -21.75
C HIS A 152 0.11 -16.92 -21.69
N HIS A 153 -0.50 -17.17 -20.52
CA HIS A 153 -1.94 -17.08 -20.34
C HIS A 153 -2.36 -15.63 -20.05
N ARG A 154 -3.48 -15.23 -20.61
CA ARG A 154 -4.14 -13.94 -20.32
C ARG A 154 -5.02 -14.08 -19.08
N PRO A 155 -5.37 -12.99 -18.39
CA PRO A 155 -6.23 -13.02 -17.21
C PRO A 155 -7.53 -13.81 -17.40
N ALA A 156 -8.18 -13.71 -18.54
CA ALA A 156 -9.40 -14.46 -18.85
C ALA A 156 -9.21 -16.00 -18.91
N GLN A 157 -7.96 -16.46 -19.00
CA GLN A 157 -7.61 -17.88 -19.03
C GLN A 157 -7.05 -18.39 -17.70
N MET A 158 -7.08 -17.54 -16.68
CA MET A 158 -6.50 -17.80 -15.36
C MET A 158 -7.59 -17.84 -14.30
N SER A 159 -7.42 -18.70 -13.30
CA SER A 159 -8.29 -18.67 -12.12
C SER A 159 -8.09 -17.37 -11.33
N VAL A 160 -9.03 -17.06 -10.45
CA VAL A 160 -8.94 -15.89 -9.56
C VAL A 160 -7.65 -15.90 -8.73
N GLY A 161 -7.30 -17.05 -8.16
CA GLY A 161 -6.05 -17.22 -7.42
C GLY A 161 -4.79 -17.07 -8.28
N GLU A 162 -4.80 -17.53 -9.54
CA GLU A 162 -3.69 -17.31 -10.48
C GLU A 162 -3.54 -15.85 -10.85
N GLN A 163 -4.64 -15.12 -11.06
CA GLN A 163 -4.63 -13.69 -11.31
C GLN A 163 -4.07 -12.93 -10.11
N GLN A 164 -4.48 -13.29 -8.90
CA GLN A 164 -3.96 -12.69 -7.67
C GLN A 164 -2.46 -12.93 -7.54
N ARG A 165 -1.97 -14.15 -7.72
CA ARG A 165 -0.53 -14.44 -7.68
C ARG A 165 0.25 -13.71 -8.77
N THR A 166 -0.34 -13.50 -9.95
CA THR A 166 0.26 -12.65 -11.00
C THR A 166 0.37 -11.19 -10.55
N SER A 167 -0.66 -10.65 -9.87
CA SER A 167 -0.62 -9.29 -9.33
C SER A 167 0.46 -9.13 -8.24
N VAL A 168 0.67 -10.15 -7.42
CA VAL A 168 1.77 -10.20 -6.44
C VAL A 168 3.13 -10.18 -7.14
N ALA A 169 3.34 -11.03 -8.16
CA ALA A 169 4.57 -11.06 -8.92
C ALA A 169 4.86 -9.69 -9.59
N ARG A 170 3.84 -9.03 -10.13
CA ARG A 170 3.96 -7.69 -10.70
C ARG A 170 4.33 -6.64 -9.66
N ALA A 171 3.72 -6.68 -8.47
CA ALA A 171 4.01 -5.74 -7.40
C ALA A 171 5.47 -5.86 -6.88
N LEU A 172 6.06 -7.04 -6.95
CA LEU A 172 7.45 -7.32 -6.57
C LEU A 172 8.46 -7.10 -7.71
N ALA A 173 7.99 -6.77 -8.91
CA ALA A 173 8.81 -6.73 -10.12
C ALA A 173 10.02 -5.77 -10.03
N ASN A 174 9.90 -4.64 -9.35
CA ASN A 174 10.95 -3.64 -9.21
C ASN A 174 11.72 -3.71 -7.88
N THR A 175 11.64 -4.84 -7.13
CA THR A 175 12.23 -4.93 -5.76
C THR A 175 11.90 -3.72 -4.90
N PRO A 176 10.62 -3.49 -4.61
CA PRO A 176 10.19 -2.32 -3.87
C PRO A 176 10.80 -2.30 -2.46
N ARG A 177 10.81 -1.12 -1.82
CA ARG A 177 11.16 -0.97 -0.40
C ARG A 177 9.94 -1.09 0.51
N LEU A 178 8.77 -0.82 -0.06
CA LEU A 178 7.48 -0.90 0.63
C LEU A 178 6.49 -1.63 -0.28
N LEU A 179 5.84 -2.66 0.24
CA LEU A 179 4.73 -3.35 -0.40
C LEU A 179 3.43 -2.99 0.32
N LEU A 180 2.49 -2.46 -0.43
CA LEU A 180 1.14 -2.16 0.02
C LEU A 180 0.20 -3.24 -0.51
N ALA A 181 -0.66 -3.78 0.33
CA ALA A 181 -1.63 -4.79 -0.07
C ALA A 181 -3.03 -4.44 0.47
N ASP A 182 -3.95 -4.13 -0.43
CA ASP A 182 -5.32 -3.79 -0.12
C ASP A 182 -6.21 -5.01 -0.28
N GLU A 183 -6.65 -5.60 0.83
CA GLU A 183 -7.53 -6.80 0.88
C GLU A 183 -7.05 -7.93 -0.06
N PRO A 184 -5.77 -8.35 -0.03
CA PRO A 184 -5.18 -9.19 -1.08
C PRO A 184 -5.79 -10.60 -1.15
N THR A 185 -6.64 -10.97 -0.20
CA THR A 185 -7.27 -12.30 -0.12
C THR A 185 -8.79 -12.27 -0.22
N ALA A 186 -9.43 -11.09 -0.33
CA ALA A 186 -10.88 -10.95 -0.27
C ALA A 186 -11.64 -11.69 -1.39
N ASN A 187 -11.04 -11.79 -2.58
CA ASN A 187 -11.67 -12.40 -3.75
C ASN A 187 -11.15 -13.82 -4.05
N VAL A 188 -10.44 -14.43 -3.11
CA VAL A 188 -9.75 -15.71 -3.30
C VAL A 188 -10.37 -16.75 -2.37
N ASP A 189 -10.54 -17.97 -2.83
CA ASP A 189 -11.04 -19.08 -1.98
C ASP A 189 -10.03 -19.41 -0.84
N ALA A 190 -10.55 -20.03 0.23
CA ALA A 190 -9.80 -20.25 1.47
C ALA A 190 -8.45 -20.97 1.27
N ALA A 191 -8.39 -21.93 0.34
CA ALA A 191 -7.14 -22.68 0.08
C ALA A 191 -6.07 -21.79 -0.57
N ASN A 192 -6.48 -20.92 -1.49
CA ASN A 192 -5.58 -19.98 -2.17
C ASN A 192 -5.24 -18.74 -1.30
N GLN A 193 -6.12 -18.33 -0.37
CA GLN A 193 -5.85 -17.22 0.57
C GLN A 193 -4.56 -17.43 1.32
N GLN A 194 -4.38 -18.60 1.93
CA GLN A 194 -3.18 -18.92 2.70
C GLN A 194 -1.93 -18.90 1.83
N THR A 195 -2.02 -19.43 0.61
CA THR A 195 -0.91 -19.41 -0.36
C THR A 195 -0.50 -17.98 -0.74
N VAL A 196 -1.48 -17.11 -1.03
CA VAL A 196 -1.21 -15.71 -1.37
C VAL A 196 -0.57 -14.97 -0.20
N LEU A 197 -1.09 -15.17 1.01
CA LEU A 197 -0.57 -14.52 2.21
C LEU A 197 0.87 -14.95 2.52
N GLN A 198 1.14 -16.25 2.45
CA GLN A 198 2.47 -16.81 2.65
C GLN A 198 3.46 -16.25 1.61
N LEU A 199 3.09 -16.23 0.33
CA LEU A 199 3.92 -15.67 -0.75
C LEU A 199 4.27 -14.19 -0.50
N LEU A 200 3.30 -13.37 -0.09
CA LEU A 200 3.53 -11.98 0.25
C LEU A 200 4.53 -11.85 1.40
N ARG A 201 4.30 -12.56 2.50
CA ARG A 201 5.11 -12.48 3.70
C ARG A 201 6.54 -12.98 3.48
N GLU A 202 6.70 -14.14 2.84
CA GLU A 202 8.01 -14.72 2.54
C GLU A 202 8.79 -13.84 1.56
N SER A 203 8.15 -13.37 0.48
CA SER A 203 8.80 -12.50 -0.49
C SER A 203 9.29 -11.19 0.13
N CYS A 204 8.50 -10.60 1.05
CA CYS A 204 8.91 -9.41 1.79
C CYS A 204 10.07 -9.69 2.74
N ARG A 205 10.01 -10.81 3.50
CA ARG A 205 11.06 -11.18 4.45
C ARG A 205 12.41 -11.40 3.77
N GLU A 206 12.43 -12.16 2.68
CA GLU A 206 13.67 -12.51 1.98
C GLU A 206 14.35 -11.30 1.32
N ASN A 207 13.56 -10.30 0.92
CA ASN A 207 14.08 -9.10 0.24
C ASN A 207 14.15 -7.87 1.16
N ASN A 208 13.90 -8.03 2.46
CA ASN A 208 13.84 -6.95 3.44
C ASN A 208 12.91 -5.80 3.01
N VAL A 209 11.73 -6.17 2.46
CA VAL A 209 10.67 -5.26 2.04
C VAL A 209 9.69 -5.08 3.19
N ALA A 210 9.37 -3.84 3.54
CA ALA A 210 8.29 -3.57 4.49
C ALA A 210 6.93 -3.88 3.86
N LEU A 211 6.03 -4.54 4.61
CA LEU A 211 4.69 -4.89 4.15
C LEU A 211 3.63 -4.20 5.02
N LEU A 212 2.81 -3.36 4.40
CA LEU A 212 1.58 -2.85 4.99
C LEU A 212 0.38 -3.53 4.30
N LEU A 213 -0.25 -4.44 5.01
CA LEU A 213 -1.42 -5.17 4.52
C LEU A 213 -2.67 -4.64 5.20
N VAL A 214 -3.67 -4.33 4.42
CA VAL A 214 -5.01 -3.95 4.90
C VAL A 214 -5.94 -5.14 4.76
N THR A 215 -6.68 -5.45 5.81
CA THR A 215 -7.73 -6.47 5.76
C THR A 215 -8.82 -6.21 6.80
N HIS A 216 -9.98 -6.80 6.57
CA HIS A 216 -11.07 -6.91 7.55
C HIS A 216 -11.21 -8.36 8.08
N ALA A 217 -10.39 -9.31 7.59
CA ALA A 217 -10.40 -10.72 7.97
C ALA A 217 -9.54 -10.95 9.23
N PRO A 218 -10.15 -11.29 10.40
CA PRO A 218 -9.42 -11.49 11.65
C PRO A 218 -8.39 -12.63 11.56
N GLU A 219 -8.71 -13.68 10.81
CA GLU A 219 -7.84 -14.85 10.61
C GLU A 219 -6.57 -14.51 9.82
N VAL A 220 -6.63 -13.51 8.95
CA VAL A 220 -5.46 -12.97 8.26
C VAL A 220 -4.65 -12.10 9.23
N ALA A 221 -5.33 -11.23 9.96
CA ALA A 221 -4.68 -10.32 10.90
C ALA A 221 -3.93 -11.07 12.01
N ALA A 222 -4.48 -12.17 12.53
CA ALA A 222 -3.88 -12.99 13.57
C ALA A 222 -2.53 -13.63 13.19
N GLN A 223 -2.15 -13.61 11.91
CA GLN A 223 -0.88 -14.16 11.43
C GLN A 223 0.27 -13.15 11.47
N PHE A 224 0.01 -11.89 11.87
CA PHE A 224 1.00 -10.83 11.93
C PHE A 224 1.37 -10.49 13.37
N ASP A 225 2.64 -10.19 13.61
CA ASP A 225 3.15 -9.80 14.91
C ASP A 225 2.71 -8.39 15.32
N ARG A 226 2.49 -7.50 14.33
CA ARG A 226 2.02 -6.14 14.55
C ARG A 226 0.69 -5.89 13.86
N ILE A 227 -0.32 -5.68 14.69
CA ILE A 227 -1.70 -5.37 14.25
C ILE A 227 -2.03 -3.96 14.70
N GLU A 228 -2.40 -3.11 13.76
CA GLU A 228 -2.83 -1.73 13.99
C GLU A 228 -4.30 -1.56 13.63
N LYS A 229 -5.02 -0.79 14.42
CA LYS A 229 -6.38 -0.36 14.07
C LYS A 229 -6.30 1.05 13.51
N LEU A 230 -6.86 1.26 12.31
CA LEU A 230 -6.84 2.58 11.69
C LEU A 230 -7.48 3.64 12.61
N ALA A 231 -8.53 3.30 13.34
CA ALA A 231 -9.22 4.20 14.26
C ALA A 231 -8.34 4.68 15.45
N ASP A 232 -7.26 3.95 15.78
CA ASP A 232 -6.42 4.32 16.92
C ASP A 232 -5.52 5.53 16.60
N PHE A 233 -5.15 5.71 15.33
CA PHE A 233 -4.26 6.79 14.89
C PHE A 233 -4.85 7.70 13.80
N ASN A 234 -5.97 7.32 13.16
CA ASN A 234 -6.72 8.18 12.24
C ASN A 234 -7.93 8.79 12.95
N ARG A 235 -7.91 10.09 13.17
CA ARG A 235 -8.96 10.84 13.87
C ARG A 235 -9.53 11.93 12.96
N PRO A 236 -10.30 11.55 11.90
CA PRO A 236 -10.91 12.53 11.01
C PRO A 236 -11.88 13.41 11.82
N VAL A 237 -11.71 14.73 11.74
CA VAL A 237 -12.64 15.68 12.33
C VAL A 237 -13.84 15.75 11.40
N THR A 238 -14.99 15.27 11.88
CA THR A 238 -16.26 15.57 11.23
C THR A 238 -16.65 16.98 11.61
N ASP A 239 -16.47 17.97 10.74
CA ASP A 239 -17.10 19.26 10.89
C ASP A 239 -18.62 19.04 10.79
N ASN A 240 -19.27 18.88 11.92
CA ASN A 240 -20.70 19.06 12.05
C ASN A 240 -20.98 20.54 11.77
N VAL A 241 -21.22 20.87 10.51
CA VAL A 241 -21.96 22.11 10.19
C VAL A 241 -23.35 21.89 10.76
N GLN A 242 -23.57 22.35 11.99
CA GLN A 242 -24.90 22.51 12.53
C GLN A 242 -25.66 23.38 11.53
N ALA A 243 -26.67 22.79 10.89
CA ALA A 243 -27.69 23.54 10.18
C ALA A 243 -28.29 24.52 11.20
N GLY A 244 -27.94 25.80 11.04
CA GLY A 244 -28.45 26.88 11.90
C GLY A 244 -29.97 26.85 11.85
N ASP A 245 -30.57 26.80 13.03
CA ASP A 245 -31.97 27.08 13.30
C ASP A 245 -32.38 28.40 12.65
N SER A 246 -33.00 28.31 11.48
CA SER A 246 -33.80 29.41 10.94
C SER A 246 -35.25 29.20 11.38
N GLN A 247 -35.50 29.42 12.67
CA GLN A 247 -36.85 29.78 13.12
C GLN A 247 -37.13 31.20 12.63
N THR A 248 -37.69 31.31 11.46
CA THR A 248 -38.31 32.57 11.04
C THR A 248 -39.70 32.64 11.61
N MET A 249 -39.84 33.52 12.58
CA MET A 249 -41.13 34.01 13.08
C MET A 249 -41.98 34.56 11.90
N TYR A 250 -43.17 34.05 11.75
CA TYR A 250 -44.29 34.77 11.14
C TYR A 250 -45.27 35.09 12.25
N ALA A 251 -45.31 36.40 12.58
CA ALA A 251 -46.43 37.06 13.21
C ALA A 251 -47.32 37.64 12.11
#